data_7f7f41d392fa731da975b9d5a734647f
#
_entry.id   7f7f41d392fa731da975b9d5a734647f
#
_cell.length_a   1.000
_cell.length_b   1.000
_cell.length_c   1.000
_cell.angle_alpha   90.00
_cell.angle_beta   90.00
_cell.angle_gamma   90.00
#
_symmetry.space_group_name_H-M   'P 1'
#
loop_
_entity.id
_entity.type
_entity.pdbx_description
1 polymer ?
#
loop_
_entity_poly.entity_id
_entity_poly.type
_entity_poly.pdbx_seq_one_letter_code
_entity_poly.pdbx_strand_id
1 'polypeptide(L)'
;VFGFEIFEVNSFEQLCINYVNEMLQEHFNEMVFESEQRLIQTEGLGDFAIKFADSGPRLRLLSAVFARLDDQAKKKKADDGAFLGNVAEVVKGNQREWGAYCAVDDRDGLFTISHYAGKVAYAVDGFTAKNDDNFSSSDLLSLVAHCDGLEFLRAQLPGGGGEGGGDGDGKKKGGGWFGKKLEAAASLTKHAS
;
A
#
# COMPACT_ATOMS: atom_id res chain seq x y z
N VAL A 1 -1.40 -18.25 1.75
CA VAL A 1 -1.33 -17.13 0.79
C VAL A 1 -2.77 -16.71 0.54
N PHE A 2 -3.11 -15.48 0.89
CA PHE A 2 -4.42 -14.92 0.59
C PHE A 2 -4.45 -14.58 -0.90
N GLY A 3 -5.47 -15.08 -1.63
CA GLY A 3 -5.69 -14.74 -3.03
C GLY A 3 -6.39 -13.38 -3.18
N PHE A 4 -6.58 -12.96 -4.42
CA PHE A 4 -7.35 -11.76 -4.75
C PHE A 4 -8.80 -11.90 -4.30
N GLU A 5 -9.35 -10.88 -3.64
CA GLU A 5 -10.69 -10.92 -3.06
C GLU A 5 -11.66 -9.98 -3.77
N ILE A 6 -12.82 -10.53 -4.17
CA ILE A 6 -13.96 -9.79 -4.69
C ILE A 6 -15.21 -10.34 -4.02
N PHE A 7 -15.87 -9.52 -3.21
CA PHE A 7 -17.13 -9.81 -2.55
C PHE A 7 -18.24 -8.88 -3.03
N GLU A 8 -19.46 -9.12 -2.59
CA GLU A 8 -20.59 -8.20 -2.84
C GLU A 8 -20.32 -6.82 -2.21
N VAL A 9 -19.74 -6.80 -1.02
CA VAL A 9 -19.27 -5.57 -0.36
C VAL A 9 -17.78 -5.72 -0.05
N ASN A 10 -16.96 -4.83 -0.60
CA ASN A 10 -15.53 -4.78 -0.33
C ASN A 10 -15.22 -3.52 0.47
N SER A 11 -14.44 -3.65 1.52
CA SER A 11 -14.04 -2.58 2.42
C SER A 11 -12.52 -2.41 2.44
N PHE A 12 -12.00 -1.73 3.46
CA PHE A 12 -10.60 -1.44 3.67
C PHE A 12 -9.71 -2.69 3.64
N GLU A 13 -10.16 -3.78 4.25
CA GLU A 13 -9.43 -5.05 4.32
C GLU A 13 -9.18 -5.62 2.92
N GLN A 14 -10.22 -5.64 2.06
CA GLN A 14 -10.09 -6.13 0.68
C GLN A 14 -9.18 -5.23 -0.15
N LEU A 15 -9.22 -3.89 0.08
CA LEU A 15 -8.29 -2.99 -0.58
C LEU A 15 -6.83 -3.30 -0.22
N CYS A 16 -6.55 -3.55 1.06
CA CYS A 16 -5.22 -3.92 1.53
C CYS A 16 -4.74 -5.24 0.93
N ILE A 17 -5.60 -6.28 0.95
CA ILE A 17 -5.30 -7.60 0.41
C ILE A 17 -5.05 -7.52 -1.09
N ASN A 18 -5.91 -6.82 -1.82
CA ASN A 18 -5.80 -6.69 -3.28
C ASN A 18 -4.59 -5.85 -3.69
N TYR A 19 -4.20 -4.84 -2.88
CA TYR A 19 -2.97 -4.09 -3.12
C TYR A 19 -1.72 -4.96 -2.98
N VAL A 20 -1.66 -5.79 -1.93
CA VAL A 20 -0.54 -6.74 -1.75
C VAL A 20 -0.49 -7.73 -2.92
N ASN A 21 -1.64 -8.24 -3.37
CA ASN A 21 -1.68 -9.14 -4.51
C ASN A 21 -1.24 -8.45 -5.82
N GLU A 22 -1.57 -7.17 -6.03
CA GLU A 22 -1.09 -6.38 -7.16
C GLU A 22 0.45 -6.24 -7.15
N MET A 23 1.04 -5.97 -5.97
CA MET A 23 2.49 -5.91 -5.80
C MET A 23 3.18 -7.26 -6.03
N LEU A 24 2.60 -8.34 -5.53
CA LEU A 24 3.14 -9.69 -5.74
C LEU A 24 3.07 -10.08 -7.21
N GLN A 25 1.98 -9.72 -7.91
CA GLN A 25 1.85 -9.98 -9.35
C GLN A 25 2.91 -9.22 -10.16
N GLU A 26 3.17 -7.96 -9.82
CA GLU A 26 4.21 -7.17 -10.50
C GLU A 26 5.59 -7.79 -10.27
N HIS A 27 5.92 -8.12 -9.02
CA HIS A 27 7.19 -8.76 -8.70
C HIS A 27 7.37 -10.12 -9.42
N PHE A 28 6.30 -10.91 -9.50
CA PHE A 28 6.32 -12.16 -10.26
C PHE A 28 6.57 -11.93 -11.74
N ASN A 29 5.91 -10.94 -12.33
CA ASN A 29 6.10 -10.58 -13.73
C ASN A 29 7.52 -10.14 -14.01
N GLU A 30 8.12 -9.30 -13.16
CA GLU A 30 9.51 -8.86 -13.26
C GLU A 30 10.48 -10.05 -13.20
N MET A 31 10.32 -10.94 -12.20
CA MET A 31 11.17 -12.13 -12.05
C MET A 31 11.10 -13.07 -13.26
N VAL A 32 9.89 -13.36 -13.74
CA VAL A 32 9.72 -14.26 -14.90
C VAL A 32 10.32 -13.61 -16.14
N PHE A 33 10.06 -12.32 -16.37
CA PHE A 33 10.61 -11.60 -17.51
C PHE A 33 12.14 -11.60 -17.52
N GLU A 34 12.78 -11.27 -16.39
CA GLU A 34 14.25 -11.30 -16.28
C GLU A 34 14.82 -12.69 -16.52
N SER A 35 14.17 -13.74 -15.99
CA SER A 35 14.58 -15.12 -16.16
C SER A 35 14.52 -15.55 -17.63
N GLU A 36 13.40 -15.28 -18.31
CA GLU A 36 13.20 -15.59 -19.71
C GLU A 36 14.15 -14.80 -20.61
N GLN A 37 14.39 -13.54 -20.31
CA GLN A 37 15.30 -12.70 -21.10
C GLN A 37 16.76 -13.18 -20.98
N ARG A 38 17.19 -13.57 -19.77
CA ARG A 38 18.50 -14.20 -19.58
C ARG A 38 18.65 -15.51 -20.34
N LEU A 39 17.61 -16.34 -20.34
CA LEU A 39 17.61 -17.60 -21.09
C LEU A 39 17.73 -17.36 -22.59
N ILE A 40 16.93 -16.47 -23.17
CA ILE A 40 16.97 -16.09 -24.59
C ILE A 40 18.36 -15.59 -25.00
N GLN A 41 19.00 -14.75 -24.17
CA GLN A 41 20.35 -14.26 -24.40
C GLN A 41 21.39 -15.38 -24.34
N THR A 42 21.27 -16.31 -23.37
CA THR A 42 22.19 -17.44 -23.22
C THR A 42 22.10 -18.40 -24.41
N GLU A 43 20.90 -18.59 -24.95
CA GLU A 43 20.64 -19.46 -26.08
C GLU A 43 20.96 -18.81 -27.46
N GLY A 44 21.35 -17.53 -27.46
CA GLY A 44 21.71 -16.82 -28.69
C GLY A 44 20.56 -16.56 -29.64
N LEU A 45 19.31 -16.55 -29.13
CA LEU A 45 18.09 -16.39 -29.93
C LEU A 45 17.78 -14.92 -30.33
N GLY A 46 18.66 -13.97 -30.00
CA GLY A 46 18.52 -12.54 -30.33
C GLY A 46 17.64 -11.78 -29.33
N ASP A 47 17.42 -10.48 -29.60
CA ASP A 47 16.60 -9.62 -28.75
C ASP A 47 15.11 -9.85 -29.02
N PHE A 48 14.51 -10.84 -28.37
CA PHE A 48 13.07 -10.97 -28.30
C PHE A 48 12.53 -10.12 -27.15
N ALA A 49 11.89 -8.98 -27.45
CA ALA A 49 11.21 -8.17 -26.46
C ALA A 49 9.89 -8.84 -26.07
N ILE A 50 9.85 -9.52 -24.92
CA ILE A 50 8.61 -10.02 -24.33
C ILE A 50 7.84 -8.82 -23.78
N LYS A 51 6.63 -8.57 -24.29
CA LYS A 51 5.75 -7.51 -23.78
C LYS A 51 4.82 -8.09 -22.74
N PHE A 52 4.86 -7.54 -21.55
CA PHE A 52 3.87 -7.81 -20.50
C PHE A 52 3.10 -6.54 -20.13
N ALA A 53 1.95 -6.72 -19.50
CA ALA A 53 1.15 -5.58 -19.07
C ALA A 53 1.85 -4.84 -17.90
N ASP A 54 2.16 -3.57 -18.11
CA ASP A 54 2.74 -2.70 -17.06
C ASP A 54 1.71 -2.47 -15.94
N SER A 55 1.98 -2.96 -14.75
CA SER A 55 1.17 -2.74 -13.54
C SER A 55 1.56 -1.45 -12.81
N GLY A 56 2.64 -0.80 -13.21
CA GLY A 56 3.16 0.41 -12.57
C GLY A 56 2.12 1.51 -12.38
N PRO A 57 1.29 1.87 -13.38
CA PRO A 57 0.24 2.87 -13.20
C PRO A 57 -0.78 2.52 -12.11
N ARG A 58 -1.16 1.24 -11.99
CA ARG A 58 -2.09 0.76 -10.95
C ARG A 58 -1.47 0.83 -9.57
N LEU A 59 -0.23 0.41 -9.43
CA LEU A 59 0.50 0.49 -8.15
C LEU A 59 0.70 1.93 -7.69
N ARG A 60 1.04 2.86 -8.61
CA ARG A 60 1.11 4.29 -8.29
C ARG A 60 -0.23 4.87 -7.87
N LEU A 61 -1.32 4.49 -8.53
CA LEU A 61 -2.68 4.86 -8.13
C LEU A 61 -3.00 4.36 -6.73
N LEU A 62 -2.80 3.08 -6.45
CA LEU A 62 -3.06 2.48 -5.13
C LEU A 62 -2.23 3.15 -4.03
N SER A 63 -0.94 3.39 -4.28
CA SER A 63 -0.08 4.13 -3.35
C SER A 63 -0.59 5.55 -3.10
N ALA A 64 -1.10 6.24 -4.13
CA ALA A 64 -1.68 7.57 -3.97
C ALA A 64 -2.99 7.53 -3.16
N VAL A 65 -3.85 6.51 -3.35
CA VAL A 65 -5.07 6.31 -2.56
C VAL A 65 -4.73 6.10 -1.08
N PHE A 66 -3.77 5.22 -0.76
CA PHE A 66 -3.32 5.01 0.62
C PHE A 66 -2.69 6.26 1.23
N ALA A 67 -1.92 7.03 0.48
CA ALA A 67 -1.37 8.30 0.96
C ALA A 67 -2.47 9.31 1.34
N ARG A 68 -3.56 9.38 0.57
CA ARG A 68 -4.73 10.24 0.91
C ARG A 68 -5.48 9.73 2.12
N LEU A 69 -5.58 8.42 2.30
CA LEU A 69 -6.18 7.83 3.49
C LEU A 69 -5.34 8.13 4.73
N ASP A 70 -4.02 7.97 4.67
CA ASP A 70 -3.10 8.33 5.75
C ASP A 70 -3.18 9.81 6.13
N ASP A 71 -3.25 10.71 5.14
CA ASP A 71 -3.39 12.14 5.38
C ASP A 71 -4.74 12.48 6.03
N GLN A 72 -5.79 11.73 5.71
CA GLN A 72 -7.12 11.96 6.29
C GLN A 72 -7.21 11.39 7.71
N ALA A 73 -6.67 10.21 7.96
CA ALA A 73 -6.67 9.58 9.27
C ALA A 73 -5.91 10.39 10.34
N LYS A 74 -4.90 11.18 9.94
CA LYS A 74 -4.15 12.08 10.85
C LYS A 74 -4.91 13.34 11.28
N LYS A 75 -6.05 13.65 10.65
CA LYS A 75 -6.82 14.83 11.00
C LYS A 75 -7.59 14.59 12.31
N LYS A 76 -7.73 15.64 13.13
CA LYS A 76 -8.52 15.59 14.38
C LYS A 76 -9.97 15.14 14.17
N LYS A 77 -10.49 15.33 12.95
CA LYS A 77 -11.83 14.95 12.53
C LYS A 77 -11.67 14.22 11.21
N ALA A 78 -11.41 12.95 11.30
CA ALA A 78 -11.33 12.07 10.14
C ALA A 78 -12.72 11.90 9.51
N ASP A 79 -12.81 11.89 8.17
CA ASP A 79 -14.06 11.84 7.43
C ASP A 79 -13.87 11.03 6.15
N ASP A 80 -14.64 9.95 6.01
CA ASP A 80 -14.55 9.05 4.86
C ASP A 80 -15.04 9.72 3.56
N GLY A 81 -16.02 10.62 3.63
CA GLY A 81 -16.46 11.39 2.47
C GLY A 81 -15.40 12.36 1.98
N ALA A 82 -14.69 13.03 2.90
CA ALA A 82 -13.55 13.86 2.55
C ALA A 82 -12.38 13.04 1.97
N PHE A 83 -12.18 11.81 2.45
CA PHE A 83 -11.23 10.88 1.84
C PHE A 83 -11.62 10.58 0.39
N LEU A 84 -12.88 10.21 0.15
CA LEU A 84 -13.40 9.92 -1.20
C LEU A 84 -13.23 11.09 -2.15
N GLY A 85 -13.55 12.31 -1.71
CA GLY A 85 -13.32 13.55 -2.46
C GLY A 85 -11.86 13.75 -2.83
N ASN A 86 -10.92 13.48 -1.90
CA ASN A 86 -9.47 13.55 -2.17
C ASN A 86 -9.03 12.51 -3.21
N VAL A 87 -9.60 11.31 -3.19
CA VAL A 87 -9.34 10.28 -4.22
C VAL A 87 -9.83 10.77 -5.58
N ALA A 88 -11.04 11.33 -5.66
CA ALA A 88 -11.61 11.88 -6.90
C ALA A 88 -10.72 12.98 -7.48
N GLU A 89 -10.24 13.93 -6.65
CA GLU A 89 -9.33 15.00 -7.08
C GLU A 89 -8.01 14.46 -7.63
N VAL A 90 -7.40 13.48 -6.94
CA VAL A 90 -6.13 12.87 -7.36
C VAL A 90 -6.29 12.15 -8.70
N VAL A 91 -7.37 11.38 -8.88
CA VAL A 91 -7.65 10.68 -10.14
C VAL A 91 -7.90 11.69 -11.27
N LYS A 92 -8.67 12.75 -11.01
CA LYS A 92 -8.94 13.82 -11.97
C LYS A 92 -7.66 14.55 -12.39
N GLY A 93 -6.75 14.83 -11.45
CA GLY A 93 -5.45 15.45 -11.71
C GLY A 93 -4.52 14.59 -12.57
N ASN A 94 -4.70 13.27 -12.54
CA ASN A 94 -3.90 12.29 -13.27
C ASN A 94 -4.75 11.47 -14.26
N GLN A 95 -5.76 12.07 -14.86
CA GLN A 95 -6.77 11.41 -15.68
C GLN A 95 -6.17 10.57 -16.83
N ARG A 96 -5.08 11.03 -17.43
CA ARG A 96 -4.42 10.30 -18.53
C ARG A 96 -3.86 8.95 -18.09
N GLU A 97 -3.31 8.88 -16.88
CA GLU A 97 -2.66 7.69 -16.36
C GLU A 97 -3.65 6.80 -15.60
N TRP A 98 -4.53 7.40 -14.79
CA TRP A 98 -5.35 6.67 -13.82
C TRP A 98 -6.84 6.58 -14.17
N GLY A 99 -7.31 7.39 -15.10
CA GLY A 99 -8.74 7.42 -15.47
C GLY A 99 -9.29 6.11 -16.02
N ALA A 100 -8.44 5.25 -16.59
CA ALA A 100 -8.84 3.91 -17.02
C ALA A 100 -8.89 2.89 -15.86
N TYR A 101 -8.21 3.18 -14.74
CA TYR A 101 -8.05 2.25 -13.63
C TYR A 101 -8.91 2.61 -12.42
N CYS A 102 -9.38 3.85 -12.28
CA CYS A 102 -10.19 4.27 -11.15
C CYS A 102 -11.40 5.09 -11.58
N ALA A 103 -12.55 4.74 -11.00
CA ALA A 103 -13.77 5.53 -11.07
C ALA A 103 -14.27 5.79 -9.65
N VAL A 104 -14.75 7.01 -9.39
CA VAL A 104 -15.28 7.42 -8.09
C VAL A 104 -16.79 7.71 -8.23
N ASP A 105 -17.58 7.16 -7.32
CA ASP A 105 -19.00 7.43 -7.18
C ASP A 105 -19.28 8.05 -5.81
N ASP A 106 -19.36 9.39 -5.80
CA ASP A 106 -19.60 10.16 -4.57
C ASP A 106 -21.00 9.95 -3.99
N ARG A 107 -21.98 9.49 -4.80
CA ARG A 107 -23.36 9.31 -4.35
C ARG A 107 -23.50 8.07 -3.49
N ASP A 108 -22.84 7.00 -3.89
CA ASP A 108 -22.90 5.71 -3.22
C ASP A 108 -21.73 5.52 -2.21
N GLY A 109 -20.85 6.51 -2.09
CA GLY A 109 -19.70 6.41 -1.21
C GLY A 109 -18.70 5.32 -1.64
N LEU A 110 -18.51 5.14 -2.96
CA LEU A 110 -17.74 4.07 -3.54
C LEU A 110 -16.61 4.61 -4.43
N PHE A 111 -15.51 3.88 -4.50
CA PHE A 111 -14.58 4.01 -5.62
C PHE A 111 -14.25 2.62 -6.17
N THR A 112 -14.08 2.55 -7.49
CA THR A 112 -13.82 1.29 -8.18
C THR A 112 -12.40 1.30 -8.74
N ILE A 113 -11.65 0.24 -8.48
CA ILE A 113 -10.31 0.04 -9.05
C ILE A 113 -10.33 -1.15 -10.01
N SER A 114 -9.72 -0.96 -11.18
CA SER A 114 -9.46 -2.02 -12.16
C SER A 114 -8.10 -2.64 -11.86
N HIS A 115 -8.09 -3.72 -11.06
CA HIS A 115 -6.93 -4.52 -10.75
C HIS A 115 -6.55 -5.46 -11.91
N TYR A 116 -5.41 -6.16 -11.78
CA TYR A 116 -5.00 -7.18 -12.76
C TYR A 116 -6.01 -8.32 -12.86
N ALA A 117 -6.63 -8.71 -11.76
CA ALA A 117 -7.58 -9.82 -11.69
C ALA A 117 -9.04 -9.41 -11.95
N GLY A 118 -9.38 -8.11 -11.94
CA GLY A 118 -10.73 -7.64 -12.19
C GLY A 118 -11.03 -6.29 -11.58
N LYS A 119 -12.27 -5.81 -11.78
CA LYS A 119 -12.75 -4.55 -11.21
C LYS A 119 -13.38 -4.80 -9.85
N VAL A 120 -12.98 -4.02 -8.85
CA VAL A 120 -13.51 -4.09 -7.49
C VAL A 120 -14.00 -2.73 -7.05
N ALA A 121 -15.24 -2.66 -6.59
CA ALA A 121 -15.82 -1.48 -5.95
C ALA A 121 -15.59 -1.56 -4.44
N TYR A 122 -15.08 -0.50 -3.84
CA TYR A 122 -14.78 -0.39 -2.41
C TYR A 122 -15.69 0.64 -1.77
N ALA A 123 -16.43 0.21 -0.73
CA ALA A 123 -17.21 1.11 0.12
C ALA A 123 -16.27 1.76 1.15
N VAL A 124 -16.25 3.09 1.18
CA VAL A 124 -15.30 3.85 2.02
C VAL A 124 -15.69 3.92 3.50
N ASP A 125 -16.86 3.44 3.86
CA ASP A 125 -17.35 3.48 5.23
C ASP A 125 -16.38 2.81 6.20
N GLY A 126 -15.95 3.56 7.21
CA GLY A 126 -14.98 3.12 8.22
C GLY A 126 -13.51 3.10 7.78
N PHE A 127 -13.15 3.54 6.58
CA PHE A 127 -11.76 3.49 6.09
C PHE A 127 -10.81 4.31 6.98
N THR A 128 -11.19 5.54 7.31
CA THR A 128 -10.36 6.42 8.14
C THR A 128 -10.19 5.88 9.55
N ALA A 129 -11.26 5.30 10.12
CA ALA A 129 -11.21 4.68 11.45
C ALA A 129 -10.36 3.41 11.49
N LYS A 130 -10.41 2.59 10.43
CA LYS A 130 -9.60 1.36 10.31
C LYS A 130 -8.13 1.64 10.01
N ASN A 131 -7.83 2.78 9.41
CA ASN A 131 -6.46 3.24 9.12
C ASN A 131 -5.89 4.12 10.23
N ASP A 132 -6.57 4.27 11.37
CA ASP A 132 -6.06 5.04 12.50
C ASP A 132 -4.95 4.26 13.21
N ASP A 133 -3.76 4.90 13.31
CA ASP A 133 -2.58 4.38 13.97
C ASP A 133 -2.70 4.38 15.53
N ASN A 134 -3.84 4.76 16.07
CA ASN A 134 -4.12 4.72 17.52
C ASN A 134 -4.25 3.27 18.02
N PHE A 135 -3.28 2.44 17.66
CA PHE A 135 -3.08 1.12 18.20
C PHE A 135 -2.51 1.24 19.63
N SER A 136 -3.28 1.88 20.51
CA SER A 136 -3.01 1.92 21.94
C SER A 136 -3.74 0.77 22.64
N SER A 137 -3.54 -0.45 22.19
CA SER A 137 -3.69 -1.55 23.11
C SER A 137 -2.47 -1.53 24.02
N SER A 138 -2.59 -0.81 25.15
CA SER A 138 -1.59 -0.80 26.22
C SER A 138 -1.16 -2.22 26.60
N ASP A 139 -2.08 -3.18 26.46
CA ASP A 139 -1.88 -4.58 26.76
C ASP A 139 -0.98 -5.27 25.73
N LEU A 140 -1.13 -4.98 24.42
CA LEU A 140 -0.26 -5.54 23.39
C LEU A 140 1.15 -4.92 23.43
N LEU A 141 1.25 -3.61 23.66
CA LEU A 141 2.54 -2.93 23.88
C LEU A 141 3.25 -3.49 25.11
N SER A 142 2.51 -3.71 26.20
CA SER A 142 3.01 -4.35 27.41
C SER A 142 3.44 -5.79 27.13
N LEU A 143 2.65 -6.56 26.39
CA LEU A 143 2.99 -7.94 26.01
C LEU A 143 4.29 -8.00 25.24
N VAL A 144 4.43 -7.19 24.17
CA VAL A 144 5.66 -7.13 23.36
C VAL A 144 6.85 -6.63 24.17
N ALA A 145 6.64 -5.71 25.11
CA ALA A 145 7.68 -5.23 26.01
C ALA A 145 8.21 -6.31 26.96
N HIS A 146 7.41 -7.29 27.31
CA HIS A 146 7.77 -8.37 28.27
C HIS A 146 8.08 -9.72 27.62
N CYS A 147 7.89 -9.87 26.30
CA CYS A 147 8.25 -11.11 25.59
C CYS A 147 9.74 -11.13 25.25
N ASP A 148 10.46 -12.13 25.76
CA ASP A 148 11.85 -12.39 25.36
C ASP A 148 11.91 -12.87 23.90
N GLY A 149 12.89 -12.41 23.13
CA GLY A 149 13.06 -12.80 21.72
C GLY A 149 12.31 -11.91 20.69
N LEU A 150 11.59 -10.87 21.14
CA LEU A 150 10.91 -9.91 20.25
C LEU A 150 11.60 -8.54 20.21
N GLU A 151 12.91 -8.48 20.44
CA GLU A 151 13.71 -7.24 20.45
C GLU A 151 13.59 -6.46 19.13
N PHE A 152 13.52 -7.18 18.03
CA PHE A 152 13.31 -6.61 16.70
C PHE A 152 11.95 -5.87 16.60
N LEU A 153 10.88 -6.40 17.21
CA LEU A 153 9.58 -5.73 17.26
C LEU A 153 9.58 -4.55 18.24
N ARG A 154 10.30 -4.66 19.36
CA ARG A 154 10.47 -3.55 20.32
C ARG A 154 11.11 -2.33 19.67
N ALA A 155 12.11 -2.53 18.81
CA ALA A 155 12.78 -1.43 18.10
C ALA A 155 11.88 -0.69 17.11
N GLN A 156 10.75 -1.28 16.71
CA GLN A 156 9.79 -0.71 15.73
C GLN A 156 8.54 -0.10 16.40
N LEU A 157 8.39 -0.26 17.71
CA LEU A 157 7.26 0.33 18.42
C LEU A 157 7.49 1.81 18.74
N PRO A 158 6.44 2.65 18.70
CA PRO A 158 6.54 4.04 19.14
C PRO A 158 6.97 4.11 20.62
N GLY A 159 8.16 4.61 20.91
CA GLY A 159 8.73 4.72 22.25
C GLY A 159 9.80 3.69 22.61
N GLY A 160 10.15 2.75 21.73
CA GLY A 160 11.16 1.70 21.97
C GLY A 160 12.63 2.09 21.71
N GLY A 161 12.94 3.36 21.52
CA GLY A 161 14.32 3.86 21.39
C GLY A 161 14.85 4.26 22.76
N GLY A 162 15.90 3.56 23.24
CA GLY A 162 16.60 3.82 24.48
C GLY A 162 17.09 5.26 24.62
N GLU A 163 17.25 5.67 25.87
CA GLU A 163 17.72 6.96 26.33
C GLU A 163 19.00 7.42 25.59
N GLY A 164 18.90 8.51 24.88
CA GLY A 164 20.01 9.26 24.30
C GLY A 164 19.55 10.68 24.07
N GLY A 165 19.91 11.58 25.02
CA GLY A 165 19.56 12.98 24.99
C GLY A 165 20.10 13.69 23.74
N GLY A 166 19.30 14.59 23.17
CA GLY A 166 19.68 15.47 22.08
C GLY A 166 18.49 16.29 21.62
N ASP A 167 18.42 17.53 22.11
CA ASP A 167 17.59 18.60 21.56
C ASP A 167 17.81 18.74 20.06
N GLY A 168 16.74 18.66 19.27
CA GLY A 168 16.80 18.83 17.82
C GLY A 168 15.41 18.95 17.25
N ASP A 169 14.99 20.19 17.01
CA ASP A 169 13.79 20.59 16.29
C ASP A 169 13.80 19.98 14.87
N GLY A 170 13.24 18.81 14.70
CA GLY A 170 13.17 18.04 13.46
C GLY A 170 11.74 17.73 13.09
N LYS A 171 11.17 18.46 12.09
CA LYS A 171 9.90 18.16 11.42
C LYS A 171 9.82 16.66 11.11
N LYS A 172 9.07 15.89 11.87
CA LYS A 172 8.72 14.50 11.57
C LYS A 172 7.88 14.48 10.28
N LYS A 173 8.47 14.02 9.20
CA LYS A 173 7.74 13.55 8.02
C LYS A 173 7.03 12.25 8.42
N GLY A 174 5.77 12.36 8.83
CA GLY A 174 4.94 11.22 9.16
C GLY A 174 4.45 10.54 7.88
N GLY A 175 5.09 9.48 7.45
CA GLY A 175 4.43 8.48 6.61
C GLY A 175 3.59 7.59 7.51
N GLY A 176 2.33 7.30 7.18
CA GLY A 176 1.48 6.36 7.92
C GLY A 176 2.13 4.99 8.02
N TRP A 177 1.68 4.19 8.97
CA TRP A 177 2.25 2.88 9.29
C TRP A 177 2.31 1.95 8.05
N PHE A 178 1.29 1.99 7.20
CA PHE A 178 1.24 1.22 5.95
C PHE A 178 2.26 1.72 4.91
N GLY A 179 2.37 3.04 4.70
CA GLY A 179 3.32 3.62 3.76
C GLY A 179 4.77 3.28 4.11
N LYS A 180 5.15 3.38 5.40
CA LYS A 180 6.50 3.02 5.87
C LYS A 180 6.82 1.53 5.75
N LYS A 181 5.84 0.64 5.99
CA LYS A 181 6.05 -0.80 5.84
C LYS A 181 6.15 -1.24 4.38
N LEU A 182 5.39 -0.60 3.49
CA LEU A 182 5.48 -0.88 2.06
C LEU A 182 6.79 -0.39 1.45
N GLU A 183 7.30 0.77 1.86
CA GLU A 183 8.63 1.25 1.46
C GLU A 183 9.74 0.31 2.00
N ALA A 184 9.61 -0.19 3.23
CA ALA A 184 10.56 -1.15 3.80
C ALA A 184 10.50 -2.50 3.07
N ALA A 185 9.33 -3.00 2.69
CA ALA A 185 9.19 -4.23 1.90
C ALA A 185 9.76 -4.06 0.48
N ALA A 186 9.52 -2.92 -0.17
CA ALA A 186 10.08 -2.60 -1.48
C ALA A 186 11.61 -2.40 -1.45
N SER A 187 12.19 -1.97 -0.31
CA SER A 187 13.64 -1.85 -0.17
C SER A 187 14.33 -3.19 0.06
N LEU A 188 13.66 -4.13 0.71
CA LEU A 188 14.19 -5.49 0.93
C LEU A 188 14.31 -6.29 -0.38
N THR A 189 13.42 -6.04 -1.35
CA THR A 189 13.49 -6.69 -2.66
C THR A 189 14.63 -6.14 -3.54
N LYS A 190 15.06 -4.89 -3.34
CA LYS A 190 16.18 -4.27 -4.09
C LYS A 190 17.58 -4.73 -3.67
N HIS A 191 17.71 -5.37 -2.51
CA HIS A 191 19.02 -5.86 -1.99
C HIS A 191 19.21 -7.38 -2.13
N ALA A 192 18.25 -8.07 -2.75
CA ALA A 192 18.33 -9.52 -3.01
C ALA A 192 18.71 -9.86 -4.47
N SER A 193 19.19 -8.88 -5.23
CA SER A 193 19.66 -9.03 -6.62
C SER A 193 21.18 -9.01 -6.69
#